data_f370710fc089fef916db0ae6e33322c8
#
_entry.id   f370710fc089fef916db0ae6e33322c8
#
_cell.length_a   1.000
_cell.length_b   1.000
_cell.length_c   1.000
_cell.angle_alpha   90.00
_cell.angle_beta   90.00
_cell.angle_gamma   90.00
#
_symmetry.space_group_name_H-M   'P 1'
#
loop_
_entity.id
_entity.type
_entity.pdbx_description
1 polymer ?
#
loop_
_entity_poly.entity_id
_entity_poly.type
_entity_poly.pdbx_seq_one_letter_code
_entity_poly.pdbx_strand_id
1 'polypeptide(L)'
;MDLTVWRTFVTVCRLGSLSAAAGELHHTQSAVSRQIAGLERQLGVPLIERHARGVRPTPAGEVFRGHALATLNEADRAVRAVRDVRDGVADRLLAIGAPPSLAAGLVPEAIRSLLEVAGPARWSLRPGLSAQLHHRVITGDLDVAVVTDAPPGLPHDPRVDRRFLGLDDMVVVLPVGHAQAGAGPVRIQALADETWAEDNDGSAALLRQHAARAGVAARIDLNAADLPGKLALVATGHAIAMIPGVLTGALRTDVTTVSLVDPPTRGLYTVTPRRDPHPSAVLLHDRLAAAFGALRTSRTAQQPTV
;
A
#
# COMPACT_ATOMS: atom_id res chain seq x y z
N MET A 1 11.00 -30.12 9.89
CA MET A 1 11.52 -28.76 9.57
C MET A 1 11.22 -27.86 10.77
N ASP A 2 12.22 -27.10 11.25
CA ASP A 2 12.10 -26.26 12.46
C ASP A 2 11.76 -24.81 12.06
N LEU A 3 10.71 -24.24 12.66
CA LEU A 3 10.30 -22.86 12.43
C LEU A 3 11.38 -21.84 12.81
N THR A 4 12.25 -22.17 13.75
CA THR A 4 13.41 -21.34 14.15
C THR A 4 14.36 -21.15 12.95
N VAL A 5 14.64 -22.22 12.22
CA VAL A 5 15.50 -22.17 11.02
C VAL A 5 14.84 -21.36 9.90
N TRP A 6 13.51 -21.47 9.75
CA TRP A 6 12.76 -20.65 8.79
C TRP A 6 12.84 -19.17 9.14
N ARG A 7 12.68 -18.82 10.42
CA ARG A 7 12.84 -17.45 10.92
C ARG A 7 14.25 -16.93 10.63
N THR A 8 15.27 -17.75 10.86
CA THR A 8 16.66 -17.41 10.54
C THR A 8 16.82 -17.10 9.03
N PHE A 9 16.30 -17.96 8.17
CA PHE A 9 16.39 -17.77 6.71
C PHE A 9 15.69 -16.46 6.26
N VAL A 10 14.46 -16.22 6.74
CA VAL A 10 13.71 -15.00 6.43
C VAL A 10 14.45 -13.75 6.90
N THR A 11 15.04 -13.78 8.10
CA THR A 11 15.84 -12.67 8.65
C THR A 11 17.10 -12.41 7.82
N VAL A 12 17.80 -13.47 7.38
CA VAL A 12 18.96 -13.35 6.47
C VAL A 12 18.56 -12.70 5.14
N CYS A 13 17.46 -13.13 4.53
CA CYS A 13 16.97 -12.54 3.29
C CYS A 13 16.59 -11.06 3.45
N ARG A 14 15.99 -10.68 4.58
CA ARG A 14 15.58 -9.30 4.85
C ARG A 14 16.77 -8.37 5.05
N LEU A 15 17.78 -8.82 5.79
CA LEU A 15 18.96 -8.01 6.11
C LEU A 15 20.06 -8.09 5.04
N GLY A 16 20.00 -9.06 4.13
CA GLY A 16 21.02 -9.27 3.12
C GLY A 16 22.41 -9.63 3.68
N SER A 17 22.49 -10.03 4.97
CA SER A 17 23.73 -10.28 5.67
C SER A 17 23.58 -11.35 6.75
N LEU A 18 24.44 -12.36 6.71
CA LEU A 18 24.48 -13.41 7.74
C LEU A 18 24.92 -12.86 9.11
N SER A 19 25.86 -11.89 9.11
CA SER A 19 26.34 -11.28 10.36
C SER A 19 25.28 -10.37 10.98
N ALA A 20 24.57 -9.57 10.18
CA ALA A 20 23.48 -8.73 10.67
C ALA A 20 22.32 -9.59 11.23
N ALA A 21 21.97 -10.68 10.52
CA ALA A 21 20.95 -11.61 10.98
C ALA A 21 21.37 -12.31 12.28
N ALA A 22 22.64 -12.67 12.43
CA ALA A 22 23.17 -13.25 13.65
C ALA A 22 23.04 -12.30 14.84
N GLY A 23 23.36 -11.00 14.64
CA GLY A 23 23.19 -9.97 15.68
C GLY A 23 21.74 -9.82 16.11
N GLU A 24 20.80 -9.73 15.14
CA GLU A 24 19.37 -9.58 15.45
C GLU A 24 18.77 -10.81 16.17
N LEU A 25 19.22 -12.00 15.78
CA LEU A 25 18.73 -13.26 16.37
C LEU A 25 19.48 -13.69 17.63
N HIS A 26 20.47 -12.91 18.11
CA HIS A 26 21.33 -13.25 19.22
C HIS A 26 22.06 -14.59 19.03
N HIS A 27 22.50 -14.87 17.82
CA HIS A 27 23.26 -16.04 17.43
C HIS A 27 24.66 -15.66 16.93
N THR A 28 25.56 -16.66 16.81
CA THR A 28 26.82 -16.46 16.09
C THR A 28 26.59 -16.57 14.58
N GLN A 29 27.38 -15.84 13.78
CA GLN A 29 27.32 -15.95 12.32
C GLN A 29 27.54 -17.38 11.82
N SER A 30 28.41 -18.15 12.49
CA SER A 30 28.66 -19.56 12.16
C SER A 30 27.42 -20.45 12.45
N ALA A 31 26.64 -20.16 13.49
CA ALA A 31 25.39 -20.85 13.78
C ALA A 31 24.34 -20.57 12.70
N VAL A 32 24.15 -19.28 12.33
CA VAL A 32 23.25 -18.88 11.25
C VAL A 32 23.65 -19.53 9.92
N SER A 33 24.94 -19.52 9.57
CA SER A 33 25.45 -20.17 8.35
C SER A 33 25.17 -21.68 8.33
N ARG A 34 25.35 -22.36 9.48
CA ARG A 34 25.05 -23.80 9.58
C ARG A 34 23.57 -24.12 9.47
N GLN A 35 22.70 -23.29 10.05
CA GLN A 35 21.24 -23.44 9.93
C GLN A 35 20.79 -23.31 8.47
N ILE A 36 21.27 -22.29 7.75
CA ILE A 36 20.97 -22.13 6.32
C ILE A 36 21.48 -23.31 5.51
N ALA A 37 22.74 -23.71 5.67
CA ALA A 37 23.31 -24.85 4.96
C ALA A 37 22.57 -26.17 5.29
N GLY A 38 22.06 -26.35 6.51
CA GLY A 38 21.20 -27.45 6.91
C GLY A 38 19.87 -27.46 6.19
N LEU A 39 19.23 -26.29 6.07
CA LEU A 39 17.98 -26.10 5.34
C LEU A 39 18.14 -26.38 3.84
N GLU A 40 19.18 -25.86 3.22
CA GLU A 40 19.51 -26.10 1.80
C GLU A 40 19.76 -27.58 1.52
N ARG A 41 20.49 -28.27 2.39
CA ARG A 41 20.71 -29.73 2.27
C ARG A 41 19.39 -30.52 2.40
N GLN A 42 18.50 -30.10 3.30
CA GLN A 42 17.20 -30.76 3.50
C GLN A 42 16.27 -30.58 2.27
N LEU A 43 16.36 -29.42 1.59
CA LEU A 43 15.57 -29.10 0.41
C LEU A 43 16.25 -29.54 -0.90
N GLY A 44 17.54 -29.88 -0.87
CA GLY A 44 18.31 -30.30 -2.03
C GLY A 44 18.64 -29.17 -3.02
N VAL A 45 18.41 -27.91 -2.65
CA VAL A 45 18.67 -26.75 -3.51
C VAL A 45 19.28 -25.60 -2.71
N PRO A 46 20.16 -24.78 -3.31
CA PRO A 46 20.64 -23.55 -2.69
C PRO A 46 19.50 -22.53 -2.61
N LEU A 47 19.38 -21.87 -1.45
CA LEU A 47 18.37 -20.83 -1.19
C LEU A 47 18.97 -19.43 -1.15
N ILE A 48 20.28 -19.31 -0.94
CA ILE A 48 21.00 -18.02 -0.94
C ILE A 48 22.23 -18.07 -1.84
N GLU A 49 22.53 -16.95 -2.44
CA GLU A 49 23.78 -16.65 -3.17
C GLU A 49 24.61 -15.68 -2.37
N ARG A 50 25.93 -15.95 -2.30
CA ARG A 50 26.89 -15.08 -1.63
C ARG A 50 27.55 -14.16 -2.64
N HIS A 51 27.56 -12.87 -2.35
CA HIS A 51 28.17 -11.82 -3.15
C HIS A 51 29.16 -11.02 -2.30
N ALA A 52 30.02 -10.24 -2.95
CA ALA A 52 30.98 -9.38 -2.24
C ALA A 52 30.32 -8.37 -1.28
N ARG A 53 29.05 -8.03 -1.49
CA ARG A 53 28.27 -7.07 -0.67
C ARG A 53 27.24 -7.72 0.25
N GLY A 54 27.25 -9.04 0.42
CA GLY A 54 26.30 -9.75 1.27
C GLY A 54 25.69 -11.00 0.64
N VAL A 55 24.46 -11.30 1.00
CA VAL A 55 23.73 -12.48 0.48
C VAL A 55 22.40 -12.05 -0.16
N ARG A 56 21.99 -12.78 -1.20
CA ARG A 56 20.67 -12.61 -1.83
C ARG A 56 19.99 -13.98 -1.94
N PRO A 57 18.65 -14.03 -1.87
CA PRO A 57 17.94 -15.26 -2.16
C PRO A 57 18.08 -15.66 -3.62
N THR A 58 18.20 -16.95 -3.87
CA THR A 58 18.05 -17.54 -5.21
C THR A 58 16.59 -17.51 -5.66
N PRO A 59 16.23 -17.84 -6.90
CA PRO A 59 14.83 -18.03 -7.29
C PRO A 59 14.10 -19.03 -6.41
N ALA A 60 14.74 -20.16 -6.05
CA ALA A 60 14.19 -21.13 -5.10
C ALA A 60 14.06 -20.55 -3.68
N GLY A 61 15.03 -19.70 -3.27
CA GLY A 61 15.01 -18.96 -2.01
C GLY A 61 13.84 -17.98 -1.94
N GLU A 62 13.53 -17.26 -3.02
CA GLU A 62 12.37 -16.37 -3.04
C GLU A 62 11.04 -17.12 -2.90
N VAL A 63 10.87 -18.24 -3.60
CA VAL A 63 9.70 -19.10 -3.45
C VAL A 63 9.59 -19.59 -2.00
N PHE A 64 10.68 -20.13 -1.45
CA PHE A 64 10.69 -20.62 -0.08
C PHE A 64 10.44 -19.48 0.93
N ARG A 65 10.99 -18.29 0.72
CA ARG A 65 10.78 -17.12 1.57
C ARG A 65 9.29 -16.75 1.70
N GLY A 66 8.56 -16.76 0.59
CA GLY A 66 7.11 -16.50 0.61
C GLY A 66 6.34 -17.49 1.47
N HIS A 67 6.61 -18.79 1.32
CA HIS A 67 5.96 -19.83 2.13
C HIS A 67 6.41 -19.81 3.59
N ALA A 68 7.69 -19.58 3.85
CA ALA A 68 8.24 -19.48 5.21
C ALA A 68 7.61 -18.32 5.99
N LEU A 69 7.48 -17.13 5.36
CA LEU A 69 6.80 -15.98 5.96
C LEU A 69 5.34 -16.31 6.30
N ALA A 70 4.60 -16.88 5.37
CA ALA A 70 3.19 -17.25 5.59
C ALA A 70 3.04 -18.23 6.78
N THR A 71 3.90 -19.24 6.84
CA THR A 71 3.87 -20.24 7.93
C THR A 71 4.25 -19.64 9.28
N LEU A 72 5.29 -18.79 9.33
CA LEU A 72 5.71 -18.11 10.57
C LEU A 72 4.63 -17.17 11.08
N ASN A 73 4.00 -16.40 10.19
CA ASN A 73 2.91 -15.52 10.56
C ASN A 73 1.70 -16.30 11.09
N GLU A 74 1.37 -17.44 10.48
CA GLU A 74 0.28 -18.29 10.95
C GLU A 74 0.59 -18.89 12.32
N ALA A 75 1.81 -19.35 12.55
CA ALA A 75 2.23 -19.82 13.87
C ALA A 75 2.14 -18.71 14.93
N ASP A 76 2.58 -17.49 14.60
CA ASP A 76 2.49 -16.33 15.50
C ASP A 76 1.00 -15.92 15.73
N ARG A 77 0.12 -16.06 14.73
CA ARG A 77 -1.34 -15.86 14.86
C ARG A 77 -1.96 -16.88 15.81
N ALA A 78 -1.64 -18.16 15.64
CA ALA A 78 -2.14 -19.22 16.52
C ALA A 78 -1.77 -18.98 17.99
N VAL A 79 -0.50 -18.59 18.25
CA VAL A 79 -0.03 -18.26 19.61
C VAL A 79 -0.80 -17.06 20.18
N ARG A 80 -1.03 -16.02 19.39
CA ARG A 80 -1.83 -14.85 19.81
C ARG A 80 -3.27 -15.25 20.12
N ALA A 81 -3.92 -16.00 19.23
CA ALA A 81 -5.30 -16.45 19.43
C ALA A 81 -5.50 -17.22 20.75
N VAL A 82 -4.57 -18.12 21.10
CA VAL A 82 -4.62 -18.85 22.37
C VAL A 82 -4.45 -17.92 23.58
N ARG A 83 -3.55 -16.93 23.47
CA ARG A 83 -3.37 -15.92 24.53
C ARG A 83 -4.62 -15.07 24.72
N ASP A 84 -5.24 -14.62 23.64
CA ASP A 84 -6.48 -13.81 23.66
C ASP A 84 -7.62 -14.57 24.34
N VAL A 85 -7.79 -15.87 24.07
CA VAL A 85 -8.74 -16.74 24.79
C VAL A 85 -8.43 -16.83 26.29
N ARG A 86 -7.16 -17.05 26.66
CA ARG A 86 -6.72 -17.12 28.06
C ARG A 86 -6.99 -15.83 28.82
N ASP A 87 -6.71 -14.70 28.17
CA ASP A 87 -6.79 -13.38 28.80
C ASP A 87 -8.22 -12.77 28.71
N GLY A 88 -9.20 -13.56 28.22
CA GLY A 88 -10.60 -13.14 28.08
C GLY A 88 -10.81 -12.04 27.04
N VAL A 89 -9.82 -11.82 26.16
CA VAL A 89 -9.91 -10.86 25.07
C VAL A 89 -10.68 -11.51 23.92
N ALA A 90 -11.98 -11.25 23.87
CA ALA A 90 -12.86 -11.80 22.84
C ALA A 90 -12.59 -11.22 21.43
N ASP A 91 -11.69 -10.24 21.32
CA ASP A 91 -11.54 -9.45 20.11
C ASP A 91 -10.15 -9.59 19.49
N ARG A 92 -10.09 -10.34 18.39
CA ARG A 92 -8.89 -10.52 17.57
C ARG A 92 -8.48 -9.19 16.95
N LEU A 93 -7.20 -8.81 17.08
CA LEU A 93 -6.64 -7.61 16.46
C LEU A 93 -6.84 -7.64 14.94
N LEU A 94 -7.55 -6.66 14.39
CA LEU A 94 -7.72 -6.45 12.96
C LEU A 94 -6.50 -5.68 12.41
N ALA A 95 -5.61 -6.34 11.69
CA ALA A 95 -4.45 -5.73 11.05
C ALA A 95 -4.81 -5.24 9.65
N ILE A 96 -4.86 -3.92 9.47
CA ILE A 96 -5.29 -3.24 8.23
C ILE A 96 -4.08 -2.65 7.51
N GLY A 97 -4.01 -2.80 6.19
CA GLY A 97 -3.04 -2.12 5.33
C GLY A 97 -3.72 -1.12 4.40
N ALA A 98 -3.10 0.04 4.16
CA ALA A 98 -3.60 1.00 3.18
C ALA A 98 -2.48 1.87 2.58
N PRO A 99 -2.57 2.29 1.29
CA PRO A 99 -1.70 3.31 0.75
C PRO A 99 -1.85 4.64 1.52
N PRO A 100 -0.81 5.47 1.57
CA PRO A 100 -0.86 6.75 2.29
C PRO A 100 -2.07 7.60 1.94
N SER A 101 -2.45 7.65 0.66
CA SER A 101 -3.61 8.42 0.19
C SER A 101 -4.96 7.93 0.74
N LEU A 102 -5.11 6.64 1.03
CA LEU A 102 -6.33 6.07 1.61
C LEU A 102 -6.26 6.05 3.13
N ALA A 103 -5.06 5.92 3.69
CA ALA A 103 -4.81 5.99 5.13
C ALA A 103 -5.03 7.40 5.70
N ALA A 104 -4.95 8.45 4.87
CA ALA A 104 -5.12 9.84 5.29
C ALA A 104 -6.60 10.26 5.50
N GLY A 105 -7.58 9.47 5.05
CA GLY A 105 -9.00 9.87 5.17
C GLY A 105 -9.96 8.69 5.10
N LEU A 106 -10.07 8.03 3.95
CA LEU A 106 -11.08 6.99 3.71
C LEU A 106 -11.04 5.85 4.73
N VAL A 107 -9.86 5.31 5.03
CA VAL A 107 -9.72 4.15 5.93
C VAL A 107 -10.02 4.52 7.39
N PRO A 108 -9.50 5.62 7.97
CA PRO A 108 -9.89 6.07 9.31
C PRO A 108 -11.39 6.28 9.46
N GLU A 109 -12.05 6.89 8.48
CA GLU A 109 -13.49 7.12 8.50
C GLU A 109 -14.28 5.79 8.47
N ALA A 110 -13.87 4.85 7.64
CA ALA A 110 -14.48 3.52 7.60
C ALA A 110 -14.27 2.74 8.91
N ILE A 111 -13.11 2.87 9.55
CA ILE A 111 -12.83 2.27 10.87
C ILE A 111 -13.74 2.91 11.92
N ARG A 112 -13.88 4.24 11.95
CA ARG A 112 -14.79 4.93 12.87
C ARG A 112 -16.22 4.37 12.74
N SER A 113 -16.72 4.29 11.51
CA SER A 113 -18.05 3.72 11.23
C SER A 113 -18.16 2.22 11.58
N LEU A 114 -17.08 1.45 11.41
CA LEU A 114 -17.04 0.05 11.82
C LEU A 114 -17.21 -0.08 13.35
N LEU A 115 -16.48 0.72 14.12
CA LEU A 115 -16.52 0.67 15.59
C LEU A 115 -17.88 1.12 16.15
N GLU A 116 -18.58 2.03 15.48
CA GLU A 116 -19.95 2.44 15.84
C GLU A 116 -20.96 1.29 15.71
N VAL A 117 -20.76 0.40 14.74
CA VAL A 117 -21.70 -0.70 14.45
C VAL A 117 -21.29 -2.00 15.16
N ALA A 118 -20.01 -2.33 15.15
CA ALA A 118 -19.49 -3.58 15.68
C ALA A 118 -19.08 -3.49 17.16
N GLY A 119 -19.09 -2.28 17.74
CA GLY A 119 -18.56 -2.04 19.07
C GLY A 119 -17.04 -1.85 19.09
N PRO A 120 -16.46 -1.68 20.29
CA PRO A 120 -15.01 -1.51 20.45
C PRO A 120 -14.27 -2.73 19.91
N ALA A 121 -13.28 -2.50 19.04
CA ALA A 121 -12.43 -3.53 18.46
C ALA A 121 -10.96 -3.10 18.49
N ARG A 122 -10.06 -4.06 18.62
CA ARG A 122 -8.61 -3.80 18.53
C ARG A 122 -8.21 -3.79 17.05
N TRP A 123 -7.55 -2.74 16.61
CA TRP A 123 -7.08 -2.62 15.24
C TRP A 123 -5.71 -1.95 15.14
N SER A 124 -5.04 -2.16 14.03
CA SER A 124 -3.82 -1.46 13.65
C SER A 124 -3.85 -1.09 12.17
N LEU A 125 -3.28 0.06 11.82
CA LEU A 125 -3.18 0.53 10.44
C LEU A 125 -1.70 0.62 10.04
N ARG A 126 -1.35 -0.02 8.93
CA ARG A 126 0.01 -0.05 8.40
C ARG A 126 0.04 0.54 6.99
N PRO A 127 0.70 1.68 6.79
CA PRO A 127 0.85 2.25 5.46
C PRO A 127 1.82 1.43 4.60
N GLY A 128 1.63 1.52 3.27
CA GLY A 128 2.50 0.86 2.31
C GLY A 128 1.99 0.98 0.87
N LEU A 129 2.79 0.59 -0.11
CA LEU A 129 2.36 0.53 -1.50
C LEU A 129 1.49 -0.70 -1.76
N SER A 130 0.55 -0.60 -2.71
CA SER A 130 -0.46 -1.63 -2.99
C SER A 130 0.13 -3.03 -3.20
N ALA A 131 1.21 -3.18 -3.96
CA ALA A 131 1.86 -4.47 -4.19
C ALA A 131 2.47 -5.07 -2.91
N GLN A 132 3.06 -4.23 -2.05
CA GLN A 132 3.61 -4.67 -0.75
C GLN A 132 2.49 -5.08 0.19
N LEU A 133 1.41 -4.30 0.26
CA LEU A 133 0.24 -4.59 1.10
C LEU A 133 -0.45 -5.89 0.66
N HIS A 134 -0.63 -6.08 -0.65
CA HIS A 134 -1.15 -7.31 -1.22
C HIS A 134 -0.30 -8.52 -0.80
N HIS A 135 1.03 -8.42 -0.91
CA HIS A 135 1.94 -9.48 -0.45
C HIS A 135 1.80 -9.74 1.07
N ARG A 136 1.64 -8.71 1.89
CA ARG A 136 1.49 -8.85 3.35
C ARG A 136 0.17 -9.52 3.75
N VAL A 137 -0.90 -9.39 2.96
CA VAL A 137 -2.12 -10.19 3.14
C VAL A 137 -1.85 -11.66 2.82
N ILE A 138 -1.16 -11.95 1.71
CA ILE A 138 -0.79 -13.32 1.32
C ILE A 138 0.06 -14.01 2.38
N THR A 139 0.98 -13.29 3.00
CA THR A 139 1.87 -13.82 4.05
C THR A 139 1.24 -13.82 5.44
N GLY A 140 -0.01 -13.34 5.60
CA GLY A 140 -0.71 -13.35 6.88
C GLY A 140 -0.25 -12.26 7.87
N ASP A 141 0.53 -11.26 7.44
CA ASP A 141 0.93 -10.11 8.26
C ASP A 141 -0.19 -9.04 8.35
N LEU A 142 -1.14 -9.07 7.41
CA LEU A 142 -2.36 -8.26 7.40
C LEU A 142 -3.59 -9.15 7.26
N ASP A 143 -4.68 -8.77 7.92
CA ASP A 143 -5.98 -9.41 7.79
C ASP A 143 -6.78 -8.85 6.60
N VAL A 144 -6.55 -7.58 6.28
CA VAL A 144 -7.15 -6.88 5.15
C VAL A 144 -6.22 -5.78 4.65
N ALA A 145 -6.20 -5.56 3.35
CA ALA A 145 -5.57 -4.39 2.76
C ALA A 145 -6.57 -3.66 1.85
N VAL A 146 -6.58 -2.34 1.93
CA VAL A 146 -7.16 -1.50 0.88
C VAL A 146 -6.04 -1.20 -0.11
N VAL A 147 -6.26 -1.47 -1.39
CA VAL A 147 -5.22 -1.36 -2.43
C VAL A 147 -5.77 -0.72 -3.69
N THR A 148 -4.88 -0.31 -4.58
CA THR A 148 -5.25 0.24 -5.89
C THR A 148 -4.56 -0.54 -7.00
N ASP A 149 -5.18 -0.54 -8.18
CA ASP A 149 -4.63 -1.13 -9.39
C ASP A 149 -3.79 -0.15 -10.23
N ALA A 150 -3.43 1.01 -9.67
CA ALA A 150 -2.47 1.91 -10.32
C ALA A 150 -1.18 1.15 -10.70
N PRO A 151 -0.47 1.58 -11.75
CA PRO A 151 0.72 0.88 -12.21
C PRO A 151 1.72 0.57 -11.09
N PRO A 152 2.34 -0.60 -11.10
CA PRO A 152 2.31 -1.66 -12.10
C PRO A 152 1.08 -2.60 -12.06
N GLY A 153 0.05 -2.26 -11.27
CA GLY A 153 -1.13 -3.09 -11.05
C GLY A 153 -0.98 -4.07 -9.89
N LEU A 154 -1.99 -4.91 -9.73
CA LEU A 154 -2.03 -5.92 -8.69
C LEU A 154 -1.89 -7.32 -9.30
N PRO A 155 -0.96 -8.17 -8.82
CA PRO A 155 -0.85 -9.53 -9.29
C PRO A 155 -2.11 -10.33 -8.93
N HIS A 156 -2.45 -11.30 -9.75
CA HIS A 156 -3.45 -12.30 -9.41
C HIS A 156 -2.83 -13.34 -8.48
N ASP A 157 -3.46 -13.62 -7.34
CA ASP A 157 -3.04 -14.66 -6.42
C ASP A 157 -4.26 -15.44 -5.90
N PRO A 158 -4.31 -16.78 -6.05
CA PRO A 158 -5.47 -17.59 -5.64
C PRO A 158 -5.65 -17.69 -4.12
N ARG A 159 -4.70 -17.23 -3.32
CA ARG A 159 -4.75 -17.25 -1.85
C ARG A 159 -5.56 -16.09 -1.26
N VAL A 160 -5.89 -15.08 -2.06
CA VAL A 160 -6.62 -13.91 -1.61
C VAL A 160 -7.89 -13.71 -2.41
N ASP A 161 -8.88 -13.08 -1.78
CA ASP A 161 -10.07 -12.54 -2.44
C ASP A 161 -9.92 -11.03 -2.58
N ARG A 162 -10.27 -10.53 -3.76
CA ARG A 162 -10.23 -9.11 -4.09
C ARG A 162 -11.65 -8.63 -4.41
N ARG A 163 -12.14 -7.67 -3.63
CA ARG A 163 -13.46 -7.06 -3.83
C ARG A 163 -13.31 -5.60 -4.25
N PHE A 164 -13.99 -5.24 -5.31
CA PHE A 164 -13.99 -3.87 -5.85
C PHE A 164 -14.78 -2.92 -4.97
N LEU A 165 -14.24 -1.72 -4.73
CA LEU A 165 -14.88 -0.64 -3.97
C LEU A 165 -15.41 0.47 -4.89
N GLY A 166 -14.68 0.80 -5.95
CA GLY A 166 -15.04 1.84 -6.89
C GLY A 166 -13.86 2.41 -7.66
N LEU A 167 -14.14 3.37 -8.53
CA LEU A 167 -13.14 4.12 -9.31
C LEU A 167 -12.89 5.47 -8.64
N ASP A 168 -11.63 5.82 -8.44
CA ASP A 168 -11.16 7.11 -7.93
C ASP A 168 -10.47 7.88 -9.06
N ASP A 169 -11.10 8.99 -9.47
CA ASP A 169 -10.56 9.85 -10.51
C ASP A 169 -9.42 10.69 -9.94
N MET A 170 -8.33 10.77 -10.70
CA MET A 170 -7.22 11.65 -10.33
C MET A 170 -7.58 13.10 -10.63
N VAL A 171 -7.06 14.01 -9.83
CA VAL A 171 -7.20 15.46 -10.01
C VAL A 171 -5.83 16.12 -10.05
N VAL A 172 -5.75 17.29 -10.67
CA VAL A 172 -4.53 18.09 -10.66
C VAL A 172 -4.61 19.11 -9.54
N VAL A 173 -3.54 19.20 -8.74
CA VAL A 173 -3.36 20.23 -7.69
C VAL A 173 -2.49 21.33 -8.25
N LEU A 174 -2.95 22.56 -8.05
CA LEU A 174 -2.35 23.79 -8.53
C LEU A 174 -2.12 24.75 -7.34
N PRO A 175 -1.14 25.64 -7.38
CA PRO A 175 -1.11 26.77 -6.46
C PRO A 175 -2.35 27.67 -6.67
N VAL A 176 -2.83 28.31 -5.62
CA VAL A 176 -4.07 29.13 -5.67
C VAL A 176 -4.02 30.22 -6.75
N GLY A 177 -2.83 30.81 -7.04
CA GLY A 177 -2.65 31.83 -8.07
C GLY A 177 -2.41 31.33 -9.49
N HIS A 178 -2.54 30.03 -9.75
CA HIS A 178 -2.28 29.46 -11.06
C HIS A 178 -3.33 29.89 -12.11
N ALA A 179 -2.93 30.07 -13.37
CA ALA A 179 -3.82 30.53 -14.45
C ALA A 179 -5.05 29.62 -14.68
N GLN A 180 -4.92 28.33 -14.40
CA GLN A 180 -6.01 27.36 -14.49
C GLN A 180 -6.78 27.18 -13.18
N ALA A 181 -6.44 27.93 -12.10
CA ALA A 181 -7.16 27.87 -10.83
C ALA A 181 -8.60 28.36 -11.02
N GLY A 182 -9.58 27.58 -10.57
CA GLY A 182 -11.01 27.90 -10.74
C GLY A 182 -11.57 27.70 -12.17
N ALA A 183 -10.75 27.23 -13.11
CA ALA A 183 -11.25 26.79 -14.40
C ALA A 183 -12.14 25.53 -14.25
N GLY A 184 -13.05 25.32 -15.18
CA GLY A 184 -13.73 24.03 -15.34
C GLY A 184 -12.75 22.90 -15.71
N PRO A 185 -13.24 21.71 -16.04
CA PRO A 185 -12.34 20.62 -16.42
C PRO A 185 -11.40 21.02 -17.56
N VAL A 186 -10.08 20.84 -17.34
CA VAL A 186 -9.04 21.20 -18.32
C VAL A 186 -8.54 19.98 -19.06
N ARG A 187 -8.07 20.17 -20.29
CA ARG A 187 -7.35 19.12 -21.02
C ARG A 187 -5.90 19.08 -20.54
N ILE A 188 -5.31 17.89 -20.45
CA ILE A 188 -3.90 17.75 -19.99
C ILE A 188 -2.92 18.51 -20.91
N GLN A 189 -3.28 18.73 -22.19
CA GLN A 189 -2.50 19.55 -23.13
C GLN A 189 -2.35 21.01 -22.67
N ALA A 190 -3.32 21.54 -21.94
CA ALA A 190 -3.24 22.90 -21.37
C ALA A 190 -2.21 23.01 -20.22
N LEU A 191 -1.67 21.87 -19.78
CA LEU A 191 -0.67 21.75 -18.73
C LEU A 191 0.66 21.17 -19.26
N ALA A 192 0.87 21.21 -20.59
CA ALA A 192 2.02 20.59 -21.25
C ALA A 192 3.37 21.20 -20.84
N ASP A 193 3.37 22.52 -20.60
CA ASP A 193 4.58 23.28 -20.24
C ASP A 193 4.86 23.28 -18.74
N GLU A 194 3.97 22.70 -17.94
CA GLU A 194 4.10 22.68 -16.48
C GLU A 194 5.12 21.65 -16.00
N THR A 195 5.80 21.98 -14.92
CA THR A 195 6.64 21.04 -14.16
C THR A 195 5.78 20.25 -13.20
N TRP A 196 5.92 18.93 -13.19
CA TRP A 196 5.18 18.06 -12.30
C TRP A 196 6.04 17.55 -11.15
N ALA A 197 5.45 17.49 -9.96
CA ALA A 197 6.02 16.81 -8.81
C ALA A 197 5.32 15.48 -8.56
N GLU A 198 6.10 14.42 -8.31
CA GLU A 198 5.59 13.10 -7.95
C GLU A 198 6.30 12.54 -6.71
N ASP A 199 5.62 11.68 -5.97
CA ASP A 199 6.10 11.09 -4.72
C ASP A 199 6.29 9.56 -4.77
N ASN A 200 5.90 8.94 -5.88
CA ASN A 200 6.11 7.50 -6.09
C ASN A 200 6.00 7.12 -7.57
N ASP A 201 6.63 5.99 -7.91
CA ASP A 201 6.71 5.51 -9.30
C ASP A 201 5.34 5.15 -9.90
N GLY A 202 4.39 4.65 -9.10
CA GLY A 202 3.06 4.27 -9.58
C GLY A 202 2.25 5.49 -10.02
N SER A 203 2.27 6.57 -9.24
CA SER A 203 1.64 7.85 -9.58
C SER A 203 2.29 8.47 -10.82
N ALA A 204 3.62 8.50 -10.86
CA ALA A 204 4.38 8.99 -12.00
C ALA A 204 4.10 8.19 -13.29
N ALA A 205 3.98 6.86 -13.20
CA ALA A 205 3.65 6.02 -14.33
C ALA A 205 2.22 6.29 -14.84
N LEU A 206 1.25 6.46 -13.93
CA LEU A 206 -0.12 6.77 -14.29
C LEU A 206 -0.21 8.11 -15.03
N LEU A 207 0.47 9.14 -14.51
CA LEU A 207 0.56 10.46 -15.16
C LEU A 207 1.19 10.36 -16.55
N ARG A 208 2.37 9.71 -16.68
CA ARG A 208 3.04 9.53 -17.98
C ARG A 208 2.18 8.80 -18.99
N GLN A 209 1.49 7.72 -18.59
CA GLN A 209 0.62 6.96 -19.48
C GLN A 209 -0.58 7.81 -19.96
N HIS A 210 -1.19 8.58 -19.06
CA HIS A 210 -2.30 9.46 -19.41
C HIS A 210 -1.85 10.58 -20.36
N ALA A 211 -0.75 11.26 -20.05
CA ALA A 211 -0.20 12.33 -20.88
C ALA A 211 0.19 11.82 -22.28
N ALA A 212 0.84 10.65 -22.36
CA ALA A 212 1.23 10.04 -23.63
C ALA A 212 0.03 9.70 -24.53
N ARG A 213 -1.10 9.21 -23.95
CA ARG A 213 -2.34 8.98 -24.71
C ARG A 213 -2.90 10.27 -25.32
N ALA A 214 -2.67 11.40 -24.69
CA ALA A 214 -3.08 12.71 -25.15
C ALA A 214 -2.02 13.41 -26.04
N GLY A 215 -0.94 12.73 -26.37
CA GLY A 215 0.16 13.26 -27.20
C GLY A 215 1.06 14.27 -26.47
N VAL A 216 1.09 14.24 -25.13
CA VAL A 216 1.86 15.15 -24.29
C VAL A 216 2.93 14.38 -23.51
N ALA A 217 4.11 14.97 -23.34
CA ALA A 217 5.12 14.47 -22.41
C ALA A 217 5.02 15.19 -21.07
N ALA A 218 4.63 14.49 -20.01
CA ALA A 218 4.62 15.07 -18.66
C ALA A 218 6.06 15.26 -18.17
N ARG A 219 6.42 16.51 -17.84
CA ARG A 219 7.74 16.88 -17.32
C ARG A 219 7.78 16.65 -15.80
N ILE A 220 8.12 15.41 -15.39
CA ILE A 220 8.22 15.03 -13.97
C ILE A 220 9.68 15.26 -13.54
N ASP A 221 9.99 16.49 -13.17
CA ASP A 221 11.36 16.93 -12.84
C ASP A 221 11.60 16.97 -11.33
N LEU A 222 10.53 16.92 -10.51
CA LEU A 222 10.62 17.02 -9.06
C LEU A 222 10.11 15.74 -8.39
N ASN A 223 10.94 15.14 -7.54
CA ASN A 223 10.59 13.99 -6.71
C ASN A 223 10.43 14.42 -5.26
N ALA A 224 9.23 14.25 -4.72
CA ALA A 224 8.95 14.47 -3.31
C ALA A 224 9.15 13.18 -2.51
N ALA A 225 9.53 13.30 -1.24
CA ALA A 225 9.68 12.15 -0.37
C ALA A 225 8.32 11.50 -0.01
N ASP A 226 7.26 12.29 0.00
CA ASP A 226 5.92 11.91 0.40
C ASP A 226 4.87 12.89 -0.14
N LEU A 227 3.60 12.61 0.12
CA LEU A 227 2.48 13.47 -0.27
C LEU A 227 2.56 14.89 0.34
N PRO A 228 2.85 15.11 1.63
CA PRO A 228 3.05 16.45 2.18
C PRO A 228 4.14 17.25 1.47
N GLY A 229 5.28 16.65 1.18
CA GLY A 229 6.36 17.27 0.40
C GLY A 229 5.94 17.62 -1.02
N LYS A 230 5.20 16.74 -1.70
CA LYS A 230 4.61 16.98 -3.01
C LYS A 230 3.68 18.21 -2.99
N LEU A 231 2.77 18.28 -2.02
CA LEU A 231 1.86 19.43 -1.88
C LEU A 231 2.59 20.71 -1.49
N ALA A 232 3.69 20.64 -0.76
CA ALA A 232 4.51 21.81 -0.43
C ALA A 232 5.19 22.40 -1.68
N LEU A 233 5.70 21.57 -2.60
CA LEU A 233 6.25 22.02 -3.88
C LEU A 233 5.18 22.71 -4.74
N VAL A 234 3.94 22.23 -4.72
CA VAL A 234 2.83 22.88 -5.42
C VAL A 234 2.47 24.21 -4.76
N ALA A 235 2.28 24.25 -3.44
CA ALA A 235 1.90 25.46 -2.71
C ALA A 235 2.90 26.62 -2.90
N THR A 236 4.18 26.31 -3.10
CA THR A 236 5.25 27.29 -3.35
C THR A 236 5.43 27.64 -4.84
N GLY A 237 4.60 27.07 -5.74
CA GLY A 237 4.63 27.40 -7.17
C GLY A 237 5.78 26.78 -7.96
N HIS A 238 6.47 25.77 -7.41
CA HIS A 238 7.56 25.10 -8.10
C HIS A 238 7.08 24.02 -9.07
N ALA A 239 5.89 23.48 -8.86
CA ALA A 239 5.30 22.44 -9.67
C ALA A 239 3.78 22.44 -9.57
N ILE A 240 3.17 21.64 -10.45
CA ILE A 240 1.82 21.10 -10.27
C ILE A 240 1.92 19.62 -9.91
N ALA A 241 0.83 19.01 -9.44
CA ALA A 241 0.86 17.60 -9.10
C ALA A 241 -0.46 16.89 -9.41
N MET A 242 -0.38 15.60 -9.75
CA MET A 242 -1.57 14.76 -9.83
C MET A 242 -1.75 14.01 -8.51
N ILE A 243 -2.96 14.04 -7.96
CA ILE A 243 -3.30 13.33 -6.72
C ILE A 243 -4.61 12.56 -6.88
N PRO A 244 -4.82 11.53 -6.04
CA PRO A 244 -6.11 10.87 -5.93
C PRO A 244 -7.23 11.81 -5.49
N GLY A 245 -8.37 11.70 -6.12
CA GLY A 245 -9.53 12.51 -5.79
C GLY A 245 -10.07 12.31 -4.38
N VAL A 246 -9.88 11.14 -3.76
CA VAL A 246 -10.24 10.90 -2.35
C VAL A 246 -9.56 11.87 -1.37
N LEU A 247 -8.51 12.58 -1.79
CA LEU A 247 -7.76 13.52 -0.96
C LEU A 247 -8.27 14.97 -1.05
N THR A 248 -9.16 15.30 -1.98
CA THR A 248 -9.57 16.70 -2.24
C THR A 248 -10.16 17.39 -1.02
N GLY A 249 -10.88 16.66 -0.16
CA GLY A 249 -11.47 17.22 1.07
C GLY A 249 -10.48 17.48 2.22
N ALA A 250 -9.22 17.07 2.07
CA ALA A 250 -8.18 17.19 3.11
C ALA A 250 -6.97 18.00 2.65
N LEU A 251 -7.13 18.83 1.61
CA LEU A 251 -6.05 19.63 1.07
C LEU A 251 -5.77 20.87 1.93
N ARG A 252 -4.55 21.36 1.81
CA ARG A 252 -4.11 22.66 2.34
C ARG A 252 -4.90 23.79 1.67
N THR A 253 -5.04 24.91 2.36
CA THR A 253 -5.77 26.09 1.86
C THR A 253 -5.00 26.93 0.83
N ASP A 254 -3.70 26.71 0.70
CA ASP A 254 -2.80 27.40 -0.23
C ASP A 254 -2.62 26.67 -1.58
N VAL A 255 -3.38 25.61 -1.79
CA VAL A 255 -3.50 24.90 -3.07
C VAL A 255 -4.97 24.79 -3.49
N THR A 256 -5.20 24.59 -4.78
CA THR A 256 -6.52 24.33 -5.34
C THR A 256 -6.47 23.13 -6.27
N THR A 257 -7.63 22.62 -6.69
CA THR A 257 -7.70 21.50 -7.63
C THR A 257 -8.42 21.89 -8.90
N VAL A 258 -8.00 21.28 -10.00
CA VAL A 258 -8.74 21.29 -11.25
C VAL A 258 -8.95 19.86 -11.73
N SER A 259 -10.14 19.56 -12.23
CA SER A 259 -10.44 18.28 -12.85
C SER A 259 -9.90 18.22 -14.28
N LEU A 260 -9.53 17.03 -14.75
CA LEU A 260 -9.23 16.80 -16.17
C LEU A 260 -10.52 16.43 -16.92
N VAL A 261 -10.60 16.79 -18.22
CA VAL A 261 -11.73 16.43 -19.08
C VAL A 261 -11.89 14.91 -19.18
N ASP A 262 -10.78 14.18 -19.20
CA ASP A 262 -10.71 12.71 -19.24
C ASP A 262 -9.68 12.28 -18.19
N PRO A 263 -10.05 12.26 -16.90
CA PRO A 263 -9.09 12.01 -15.82
C PRO A 263 -8.61 10.56 -15.85
N PRO A 264 -7.32 10.31 -15.57
CA PRO A 264 -6.89 8.96 -15.30
C PRO A 264 -7.56 8.48 -14.01
N THR A 265 -7.95 7.22 -14.01
CA THR A 265 -8.65 6.58 -12.89
C THR A 265 -7.80 5.46 -12.30
N ARG A 266 -8.03 5.17 -11.02
CA ARG A 266 -7.53 3.97 -10.36
C ARG A 266 -8.69 3.23 -9.69
N GLY A 267 -8.72 1.91 -9.81
CA GLY A 267 -9.63 1.06 -9.07
C GLY A 267 -9.21 0.94 -7.63
N LEU A 268 -10.15 1.04 -6.71
CA LEU A 268 -9.97 0.76 -5.29
C LEU A 268 -10.51 -0.63 -4.98
N TYR A 269 -9.78 -1.40 -4.17
CA TYR A 269 -10.15 -2.77 -3.81
C TYR A 269 -9.82 -3.03 -2.35
N THR A 270 -10.60 -3.94 -1.72
CA THR A 270 -10.15 -4.65 -0.54
C THR A 270 -9.58 -6.01 -0.92
N VAL A 271 -8.53 -6.41 -0.23
CA VAL A 271 -7.88 -7.72 -0.36
C VAL A 271 -7.89 -8.38 1.00
N THR A 272 -8.40 -9.61 1.07
CA THR A 272 -8.45 -10.45 2.28
C THR A 272 -7.92 -11.84 1.99
N PRO A 273 -7.43 -12.59 2.99
CA PRO A 273 -7.14 -14.01 2.81
C PRO A 273 -8.41 -14.75 2.39
N ARG A 274 -8.30 -15.67 1.42
CA ARG A 274 -9.43 -16.51 1.01
C ARG A 274 -9.83 -17.52 2.08
N ARG A 275 -8.85 -18.03 2.83
CA ARG A 275 -9.08 -18.94 3.93
C ARG A 275 -9.06 -18.19 5.25
N ASP A 276 -10.04 -18.41 6.10
CA ASP A 276 -10.17 -17.84 7.44
C ASP A 276 -10.00 -16.30 7.48
N PRO A 277 -10.79 -15.53 6.69
CA PRO A 277 -10.74 -14.07 6.75
C PRO A 277 -11.19 -13.58 8.13
N HIS A 278 -10.62 -12.46 8.58
CA HIS A 278 -11.04 -11.83 9.83
C HIS A 278 -12.53 -11.42 9.74
N PRO A 279 -13.39 -11.75 10.73
CA PRO A 279 -14.82 -11.43 10.64
C PRO A 279 -15.12 -9.96 10.37
N SER A 280 -14.38 -9.05 11.02
CA SER A 280 -14.54 -7.60 10.80
C SER A 280 -14.03 -7.12 9.44
N ALA A 281 -13.28 -7.91 8.67
CA ALA A 281 -12.79 -7.50 7.35
C ALA A 281 -13.92 -7.37 6.33
N VAL A 282 -14.95 -8.21 6.42
CA VAL A 282 -16.16 -8.12 5.56
C VAL A 282 -16.94 -6.84 5.88
N LEU A 283 -17.18 -6.58 7.17
CA LEU A 283 -17.85 -5.35 7.61
C LEU A 283 -17.05 -4.10 7.22
N LEU A 284 -15.72 -4.15 7.36
CA LEU A 284 -14.85 -3.03 6.94
C LEU A 284 -14.99 -2.74 5.46
N HIS A 285 -15.12 -3.75 4.59
CA HIS A 285 -15.37 -3.53 3.17
C HIS A 285 -16.64 -2.70 2.95
N ASP A 286 -17.72 -3.05 3.60
CA ASP A 286 -19.02 -2.36 3.44
C ASP A 286 -18.94 -0.92 3.97
N ARG A 287 -18.20 -0.69 5.07
CA ARG A 287 -17.95 0.67 5.60
C ARG A 287 -17.08 1.49 4.66
N LEU A 288 -16.04 0.89 4.07
CA LEU A 288 -15.20 1.53 3.05
C LEU A 288 -16.02 1.91 1.81
N ALA A 289 -16.90 1.03 1.34
CA ALA A 289 -17.76 1.31 0.19
C ALA A 289 -18.72 2.47 0.48
N ALA A 290 -19.33 2.49 1.67
CA ALA A 290 -20.21 3.58 2.10
C ALA A 290 -19.46 4.91 2.24
N ALA A 291 -18.30 4.92 2.89
CA ALA A 291 -17.47 6.12 3.06
C ALA A 291 -16.97 6.66 1.71
N PHE A 292 -16.56 5.78 0.79
CA PHE A 292 -16.14 6.17 -0.55
C PHE A 292 -17.31 6.76 -1.37
N GLY A 293 -18.49 6.16 -1.27
CA GLY A 293 -19.72 6.69 -1.88
C GLY A 293 -20.05 8.10 -1.39
N ALA A 294 -19.98 8.34 -0.09
CA ALA A 294 -20.22 9.67 0.51
C ALA A 294 -19.20 10.70 0.02
N LEU A 295 -17.90 10.35 -0.05
CA LEU A 295 -16.85 11.23 -0.58
C LEU A 295 -17.12 11.63 -2.05
N ARG A 296 -17.55 10.69 -2.88
CA ARG A 296 -17.89 10.96 -4.29
C ARG A 296 -19.07 11.92 -4.42
N THR A 297 -20.13 11.72 -3.65
CA THR A 297 -21.32 12.59 -3.66
C THR A 297 -20.95 14.02 -3.23
N SER A 298 -20.17 14.19 -2.18
CA SER A 298 -19.70 15.50 -1.73
C SER A 298 -18.87 16.23 -2.78
N ARG A 299 -18.03 15.51 -3.53
CA ARG A 299 -17.23 16.08 -4.63
C ARG A 299 -18.09 16.58 -5.79
N THR A 300 -19.10 15.80 -6.19
CA THR A 300 -20.02 16.19 -7.27
C THR A 300 -20.82 17.43 -6.89
N ALA A 301 -21.20 17.57 -5.62
CA ALA A 301 -21.92 18.74 -5.10
C ALA A 301 -21.05 20.03 -5.02
N GLN A 302 -19.71 19.90 -4.96
CA GLN A 302 -18.77 21.03 -4.89
C GLN A 302 -18.27 21.48 -6.26
N GLN A 303 -18.57 20.76 -7.34
CA GLN A 303 -18.29 21.21 -8.70
C GLN A 303 -19.36 22.23 -9.11
N PRO A 304 -19.01 23.49 -9.43
CA PRO A 304 -19.99 24.45 -9.92
C PRO A 304 -20.64 23.90 -11.18
N THR A 305 -21.96 23.85 -11.19
CA THR A 305 -22.76 23.57 -12.39
C THR A 305 -22.43 24.63 -13.42
N VAL A 306 -21.90 24.22 -14.57
CA VAL A 306 -21.64 25.09 -15.74
C VAL A 306 -22.94 25.57 -16.33
#